data_931fbe28fbeb8719a62f20ed36b38879
#
_entry.id   931fbe28fbeb8719a62f20ed36b38879
#
_cell.length_a   1.000
_cell.length_b   1.000
_cell.length_c   1.000
_cell.angle_alpha   90.00
_cell.angle_beta   90.00
_cell.angle_gamma   90.00
#
_symmetry.space_group_name_H-M   'P 1'
#
loop_
_entity.id
_entity.type
_entity.pdbx_description
1 polymer ?
#
loop_
_entity_poly.entity_id
_entity_poly.type
_entity_poly.pdbx_seq_one_letter_code
_entity_poly.pdbx_strand_id
1 'polypeptide(L)'
;MDARAAAARKKLTPMTRMTTLTPPDVIDAAVALAPDQATWALRRQRDKVVAATQGSYDAMFSPTVEGLSVAERLLVALHACRVSKAESLVAHYRDRLVAEGADGALVEAVASGRPVGDTRLQAVLAFTGKLIERPIEGDKAAVQSLADSGLSTPAIVAMSQLIAFLSYQIRVAAGLKALAAVEVSA
;
A
#
# COMPACT_ATOMS: atom_id res chain seq x y z
N MET A 1 -12.77 -58.02 49.75
CA MET A 1 -12.69 -58.54 48.37
C MET A 1 -12.57 -57.36 47.42
N ASP A 2 -11.42 -57.27 46.76
CA ASP A 2 -10.96 -56.26 45.89
C ASP A 2 -11.83 -56.04 44.64
N ALA A 3 -11.94 -54.82 44.21
CA ALA A 3 -12.12 -54.53 42.81
C ALA A 3 -11.43 -53.16 42.45
N ARG A 4 -10.27 -53.29 41.84
CA ARG A 4 -9.40 -52.26 41.30
C ARG A 4 -10.13 -51.39 40.29
N ALA A 5 -10.21 -50.11 40.55
CA ALA A 5 -10.53 -49.12 39.54
C ALA A 5 -9.24 -48.67 38.84
N ALA A 6 -9.00 -49.15 37.63
CA ALA A 6 -7.91 -48.73 36.78
C ALA A 6 -8.25 -47.38 36.14
N ALA A 7 -7.58 -46.32 36.59
CA ALA A 7 -7.69 -44.99 36.01
C ALA A 7 -6.94 -44.96 34.65
N ALA A 8 -7.67 -44.95 33.55
CA ALA A 8 -7.14 -44.71 32.21
C ALA A 8 -6.72 -43.23 32.08
N ARG A 9 -5.43 -42.96 32.20
CA ARG A 9 -4.81 -41.69 31.85
C ARG A 9 -4.89 -41.50 30.33
N LYS A 10 -5.87 -40.74 29.85
CA LYS A 10 -5.97 -40.28 28.48
C LYS A 10 -4.80 -39.33 28.24
N LYS A 11 -3.78 -39.79 27.51
CA LYS A 11 -2.70 -38.92 27.01
C LYS A 11 -3.31 -37.89 26.11
N LEU A 12 -3.37 -36.63 26.54
CA LEU A 12 -3.62 -35.50 25.65
C LEU A 12 -2.40 -35.37 24.71
N THR A 13 -2.59 -35.68 23.46
CA THR A 13 -1.66 -35.34 22.41
C THR A 13 -1.63 -33.82 22.33
N PRO A 14 -0.46 -33.15 22.32
CA PRO A 14 -0.41 -31.72 22.13
C PRO A 14 -0.93 -31.40 20.70
N MET A 15 -2.07 -30.73 20.62
CA MET A 15 -2.50 -30.12 19.38
C MET A 15 -1.42 -29.14 18.95
N THR A 16 -0.64 -29.53 17.96
CA THR A 16 0.24 -28.61 17.21
C THR A 16 -0.64 -27.49 16.70
N ARG A 17 -0.52 -26.32 17.32
CA ARG A 17 -1.15 -25.09 16.89
C ARG A 17 -0.57 -24.80 15.49
N MET A 18 -1.29 -25.20 14.45
CA MET A 18 -1.01 -24.69 13.10
C MET A 18 -1.16 -23.17 13.17
N THR A 19 -0.03 -22.50 13.29
CA THR A 19 0.04 -21.06 13.10
C THR A 19 -0.32 -20.83 11.64
N THR A 20 -1.57 -20.48 11.37
CA THR A 20 -1.97 -19.98 10.05
C THR A 20 -1.16 -18.71 9.85
N LEU A 21 -0.08 -18.83 9.10
CA LEU A 21 0.71 -17.67 8.67
C LEU A 21 -0.23 -16.76 7.90
N THR A 22 -0.64 -15.67 8.53
CA THR A 22 -1.37 -14.60 7.82
C THR A 22 -0.50 -14.17 6.66
N PRO A 23 -1.01 -14.16 5.42
CA PRO A 23 -0.20 -13.75 4.28
C PRO A 23 0.34 -12.34 4.50
N PRO A 24 1.53 -12.03 3.96
CA PRO A 24 2.09 -10.69 4.07
C PRO A 24 1.12 -9.68 3.44
N ASP A 25 0.89 -8.57 4.13
CA ASP A 25 0.13 -7.47 3.56
C ASP A 25 1.01 -6.69 2.55
N VAL A 26 0.39 -5.73 1.86
CA VAL A 26 1.05 -4.95 0.82
C VAL A 26 2.32 -4.23 1.32
N ILE A 27 2.34 -3.78 2.57
CA ILE A 27 3.52 -3.09 3.13
C ILE A 27 4.61 -4.10 3.45
N ASP A 28 4.29 -5.22 4.12
CA ASP A 28 5.27 -6.26 4.43
C ASP A 28 5.91 -6.81 3.15
N ALA A 29 5.09 -7.07 2.12
CA ALA A 29 5.58 -7.53 0.82
C ALA A 29 6.52 -6.50 0.17
N ALA A 30 6.12 -5.21 0.18
CA ALA A 30 6.92 -4.15 -0.44
C ALA A 30 8.26 -3.90 0.27
N VAL A 31 8.34 -4.12 1.60
CA VAL A 31 9.60 -3.93 2.35
C VAL A 31 10.34 -5.23 2.64
N ALA A 32 9.87 -6.34 2.09
CA ALA A 32 10.42 -7.69 2.29
C ALA A 32 10.51 -8.08 3.79
N LEU A 33 9.47 -7.72 4.56
CA LEU A 33 9.40 -8.03 5.98
C LEU A 33 8.90 -9.47 6.16
N ALA A 34 9.73 -10.33 6.74
CA ALA A 34 9.45 -11.76 6.90
C ALA A 34 9.05 -12.15 8.34
N PRO A 35 8.27 -13.25 8.52
CA PRO A 35 7.77 -13.67 9.82
C PRO A 35 8.82 -14.01 10.89
N ASP A 36 10.05 -14.30 10.49
CA ASP A 36 11.19 -14.58 11.36
C ASP A 36 11.91 -13.33 11.88
N GLN A 37 11.54 -12.15 11.40
CA GLN A 37 12.12 -10.87 11.83
C GLN A 37 11.36 -10.31 13.06
N ALA A 38 12.11 -9.74 14.02
CA ALA A 38 11.52 -9.11 15.20
C ALA A 38 10.61 -7.92 14.83
N THR A 39 10.99 -7.12 13.83
CA THR A 39 10.16 -6.02 13.29
C THR A 39 8.79 -6.52 12.80
N TRP A 40 8.73 -7.69 12.15
CA TRP A 40 7.46 -8.28 11.74
C TRP A 40 6.59 -8.65 12.95
N ALA A 41 7.17 -9.32 13.95
CA ALA A 41 6.48 -9.69 15.18
C ALA A 41 5.97 -8.46 15.93
N LEU A 42 6.78 -7.41 16.02
CA LEU A 42 6.43 -6.13 16.64
C LEU A 42 5.25 -5.46 15.94
N ARG A 43 5.27 -5.41 14.61
CA ARG A 43 4.17 -4.85 13.81
C ARG A 43 2.86 -5.60 14.03
N ARG A 44 2.91 -6.94 14.20
CA ARG A 44 1.75 -7.81 14.45
C ARG A 44 1.16 -7.69 15.86
N GLN A 45 1.81 -7.02 16.79
CA GLN A 45 1.18 -6.66 18.07
C GLN A 45 0.00 -5.69 17.88
N ARG A 46 -0.10 -5.06 16.73
CA ARG A 46 -1.20 -4.16 16.35
C ARG A 46 -1.94 -4.70 15.11
N ASP A 47 -2.41 -5.93 15.20
CA ASP A 47 -3.07 -6.67 14.13
C ASP A 47 -4.24 -5.91 13.48
N LYS A 48 -5.04 -5.20 14.27
CA LYS A 48 -6.13 -4.35 13.78
C LYS A 48 -5.64 -3.22 12.87
N VAL A 49 -4.49 -2.61 13.18
CA VAL A 49 -3.90 -1.57 12.35
C VAL A 49 -3.39 -2.17 11.03
N VAL A 50 -2.78 -3.34 11.10
CA VAL A 50 -2.31 -4.08 9.92
C VAL A 50 -3.48 -4.41 8.99
N ALA A 51 -4.55 -4.99 9.54
CA ALA A 51 -5.74 -5.34 8.78
C ALA A 51 -6.44 -4.10 8.18
N ALA A 52 -6.55 -3.01 8.95
CA ALA A 52 -7.14 -1.74 8.48
C ALA A 52 -6.30 -1.11 7.35
N THR A 53 -4.98 -1.23 7.41
CA THR A 53 -4.08 -0.74 6.36
C THR A 53 -4.28 -1.54 5.06
N GLN A 54 -4.34 -2.86 5.14
CA GLN A 54 -4.61 -3.71 3.97
C GLN A 54 -6.02 -3.43 3.41
N GLY A 55 -7.05 -3.35 4.28
CA GLY A 55 -8.41 -3.01 3.85
C GLY A 55 -8.51 -1.64 3.18
N SER A 56 -7.74 -0.65 3.65
CA SER A 56 -7.66 0.66 2.98
C SER A 56 -7.02 0.54 1.60
N TYR A 57 -5.93 -0.22 1.47
CA TYR A 57 -5.30 -0.48 0.19
C TYR A 57 -6.28 -1.13 -0.80
N ASP A 58 -6.99 -2.17 -0.38
CA ASP A 58 -7.96 -2.87 -1.21
C ASP A 58 -9.10 -1.93 -1.66
N ALA A 59 -9.59 -1.08 -0.76
CA ALA A 59 -10.62 -0.09 -1.05
C ALA A 59 -10.12 0.99 -2.05
N MET A 60 -8.90 1.49 -1.89
CA MET A 60 -8.33 2.51 -2.79
C MET A 60 -8.15 1.99 -4.21
N PHE A 61 -7.93 0.69 -4.40
CA PHE A 61 -7.75 0.07 -5.72
C PHE A 61 -8.93 -0.82 -6.14
N SER A 62 -10.08 -0.69 -5.49
CA SER A 62 -11.32 -1.38 -5.89
C SER A 62 -11.80 -0.89 -7.27
N PRO A 63 -12.25 -1.78 -8.16
CA PRO A 63 -12.80 -1.38 -9.46
C PRO A 63 -14.12 -0.59 -9.35
N THR A 64 -14.74 -0.56 -8.17
CA THR A 64 -16.02 0.12 -7.92
C THR A 64 -15.88 1.64 -7.70
N VAL A 65 -14.66 2.17 -7.60
CA VAL A 65 -14.43 3.62 -7.45
C VAL A 65 -14.68 4.32 -8.79
N GLU A 66 -15.65 5.23 -8.80
CA GLU A 66 -16.05 5.96 -9.99
C GLU A 66 -15.09 7.12 -10.31
N GLY A 67 -15.03 7.48 -11.60
CA GLY A 67 -14.36 8.68 -12.10
C GLY A 67 -12.84 8.59 -12.28
N LEU A 68 -12.19 7.55 -11.74
CA LEU A 68 -10.77 7.23 -11.95
C LEU A 68 -10.63 5.71 -12.10
N SER A 69 -10.12 5.25 -13.22
CA SER A 69 -9.84 3.83 -13.44
C SER A 69 -8.79 3.28 -12.46
N VAL A 70 -8.74 1.96 -12.28
CA VAL A 70 -7.69 1.31 -11.47
C VAL A 70 -6.31 1.68 -12.00
N ALA A 71 -6.11 1.66 -13.32
CA ALA A 71 -4.84 2.02 -13.94
C ALA A 71 -4.43 3.48 -13.65
N GLU A 72 -5.36 4.45 -13.74
CA GLU A 72 -5.06 5.85 -13.37
C GLU A 72 -4.65 5.97 -11.90
N ARG A 73 -5.34 5.29 -10.98
CA ARG A 73 -4.99 5.30 -9.55
C ARG A 73 -3.65 4.63 -9.27
N LEU A 74 -3.30 3.59 -10.01
CA LEU A 74 -1.97 2.96 -9.92
C LEU A 74 -0.88 3.88 -10.48
N LEU A 75 -1.14 4.66 -11.54
CA LEU A 75 -0.20 5.68 -12.06
C LEU A 75 0.00 6.81 -11.03
N VAL A 76 -1.06 7.25 -10.34
CA VAL A 76 -0.97 8.17 -9.20
C VAL A 76 -0.07 7.60 -8.11
N ALA A 77 -0.26 6.33 -7.75
CA ALA A 77 0.53 5.67 -6.72
C ALA A 77 2.01 5.52 -7.13
N LEU A 78 2.26 5.12 -8.36
CA LEU A 78 3.61 5.05 -8.93
C LEU A 78 4.32 6.41 -8.87
N HIS A 79 3.63 7.47 -9.29
CA HIS A 79 4.16 8.84 -9.24
C HIS A 79 4.44 9.31 -7.81
N ALA A 80 3.51 9.12 -6.88
CA ALA A 80 3.68 9.46 -5.47
C ALA A 80 4.90 8.77 -4.84
N CYS A 81 5.07 7.47 -5.11
CA CYS A 81 6.21 6.69 -4.62
C CYS A 81 7.53 7.16 -5.25
N ARG A 82 7.52 7.48 -6.55
CA ARG A 82 8.70 8.01 -7.25
C ARG A 82 9.17 9.34 -6.65
N VAL A 83 8.28 10.33 -6.50
CA VAL A 83 8.66 11.65 -5.96
C VAL A 83 9.13 11.56 -4.51
N SER A 84 8.62 10.56 -3.77
CA SER A 84 9.06 10.26 -2.39
C SER A 84 10.30 9.37 -2.31
N LYS A 85 10.87 8.93 -3.45
CA LYS A 85 12.03 8.01 -3.52
C LYS A 85 11.79 6.69 -2.77
N ALA A 86 10.56 6.19 -2.80
CA ALA A 86 10.15 4.95 -2.13
C ALA A 86 10.31 3.75 -3.09
N GLU A 87 11.54 3.37 -3.42
CA GLU A 87 11.89 2.43 -4.49
C GLU A 87 11.13 1.09 -4.42
N SER A 88 10.98 0.51 -3.23
CA SER A 88 10.27 -0.76 -3.08
C SER A 88 8.77 -0.64 -3.41
N LEU A 89 8.14 0.49 -3.12
CA LEU A 89 6.77 0.77 -3.52
C LEU A 89 6.66 1.15 -5.00
N VAL A 90 7.67 1.80 -5.56
CA VAL A 90 7.77 2.03 -7.02
C VAL A 90 7.74 0.69 -7.76
N ALA A 91 8.55 -0.29 -7.33
CA ALA A 91 8.54 -1.63 -7.92
C ALA A 91 7.16 -2.28 -7.80
N HIS A 92 6.57 -2.27 -6.60
CA HIS A 92 5.23 -2.84 -6.36
C HIS A 92 4.15 -2.27 -7.29
N TYR A 93 4.06 -0.95 -7.42
CA TYR A 93 3.02 -0.32 -8.26
C TYR A 93 3.30 -0.50 -9.76
N ARG A 94 4.56 -0.61 -10.15
CA ARG A 94 4.96 -0.95 -11.51
C ARG A 94 4.49 -2.35 -11.89
N ASP A 95 4.75 -3.34 -11.04
CA ASP A 95 4.32 -4.73 -11.24
C ASP A 95 2.79 -4.84 -11.32
N ARG A 96 2.08 -4.09 -10.48
CA ARG A 96 0.63 -4.03 -10.54
C ARG A 96 0.11 -3.41 -11.83
N LEU A 97 0.72 -2.36 -12.34
CA LEU A 97 0.36 -1.74 -13.62
C LEU A 97 0.57 -2.73 -14.79
N VAL A 98 1.64 -3.50 -14.75
CA VAL A 98 1.88 -4.57 -15.74
C VAL A 98 0.78 -5.63 -15.66
N ALA A 99 0.41 -6.07 -14.46
CA ALA A 99 -0.66 -7.04 -14.25
C ALA A 99 -2.03 -6.54 -14.71
N GLU A 100 -2.30 -5.24 -14.61
CA GLU A 100 -3.52 -4.58 -15.13
C GLU A 100 -3.48 -4.35 -16.65
N GLY A 101 -2.39 -4.72 -17.34
CA GLY A 101 -2.26 -4.53 -18.79
C GLY A 101 -2.07 -3.08 -19.23
N ALA A 102 -1.55 -2.21 -18.34
CA ALA A 102 -1.29 -0.81 -18.67
C ALA A 102 -0.21 -0.67 -19.76
N ASP A 103 -0.30 0.41 -20.56
CA ASP A 103 0.70 0.71 -21.57
C ASP A 103 2.09 0.86 -20.95
N GLY A 104 3.02 0.00 -21.34
CA GLY A 104 4.39 -0.03 -20.82
C GLY A 104 5.16 1.27 -21.06
N ALA A 105 4.92 1.97 -22.18
CA ALA A 105 5.55 3.26 -22.49
C ALA A 105 5.08 4.34 -21.52
N LEU A 106 3.78 4.35 -21.18
CA LEU A 106 3.19 5.25 -20.21
C LEU A 106 3.71 4.98 -18.79
N VAL A 107 3.73 3.70 -18.38
CA VAL A 107 4.26 3.27 -17.08
C VAL A 107 5.72 3.74 -16.92
N GLU A 108 6.54 3.54 -17.95
CA GLU A 108 7.95 3.95 -17.93
C GLU A 108 8.10 5.48 -17.94
N ALA A 109 7.24 6.22 -18.62
CA ALA A 109 7.26 7.68 -18.58
C ALA A 109 6.99 8.19 -17.16
N VAL A 110 5.95 7.66 -16.48
CA VAL A 110 5.62 8.05 -15.10
C VAL A 110 6.72 7.61 -14.12
N ALA A 111 7.25 6.39 -14.26
CA ALA A 111 8.32 5.88 -13.39
C ALA A 111 9.62 6.67 -13.49
N SER A 112 9.95 7.17 -14.69
CA SER A 112 11.14 8.00 -14.93
C SER A 112 10.92 9.50 -14.76
N GLY A 113 9.65 9.94 -14.54
CA GLY A 113 9.30 11.35 -14.42
C GLY A 113 9.28 12.11 -15.73
N ARG A 114 9.18 11.41 -16.86
CA ARG A 114 9.01 12.05 -18.18
C ARG A 114 7.59 12.56 -18.35
N PRO A 115 7.40 13.60 -19.16
CA PRO A 115 6.05 14.09 -19.50
C PRO A 115 5.17 12.99 -20.10
N VAL A 116 3.88 13.01 -19.76
CA VAL A 116 2.85 12.17 -20.39
C VAL A 116 2.04 13.01 -21.39
N GLY A 117 1.51 12.37 -22.44
CA GLY A 117 0.78 13.10 -23.51
C GLY A 117 -0.65 13.50 -23.12
N ASP A 118 -1.28 12.79 -22.19
CA ASP A 118 -2.66 13.02 -21.79
C ASP A 118 -2.75 14.19 -20.80
N THR A 119 -3.49 15.26 -21.17
CA THR A 119 -3.62 16.50 -20.38
C THR A 119 -4.31 16.26 -19.03
N ARG A 120 -5.32 15.37 -18.99
CA ARG A 120 -6.01 15.03 -17.74
C ARG A 120 -5.08 14.31 -16.80
N LEU A 121 -4.34 13.33 -17.30
CA LEU A 121 -3.35 12.60 -16.47
C LEU A 121 -2.22 13.54 -16.02
N GLN A 122 -1.77 14.48 -16.86
CA GLN A 122 -0.79 15.50 -16.45
C GLN A 122 -1.28 16.30 -15.23
N ALA A 123 -2.53 16.78 -15.26
CA ALA A 123 -3.12 17.52 -14.14
C ALA A 123 -3.20 16.68 -12.87
N VAL A 124 -3.62 15.40 -12.99
CA VAL A 124 -3.70 14.44 -11.90
C VAL A 124 -2.32 14.19 -11.27
N LEU A 125 -1.29 13.95 -12.08
CA LEU A 125 0.07 13.72 -11.58
C LEU A 125 0.69 14.98 -10.98
N ALA A 126 0.44 16.15 -11.56
CA ALA A 126 0.92 17.43 -11.02
C ALA A 126 0.29 17.73 -9.64
N PHE A 127 -1.02 17.51 -9.50
CA PHE A 127 -1.69 17.64 -8.20
C PHE A 127 -1.17 16.63 -7.18
N THR A 128 -0.95 15.38 -7.60
CA THR A 128 -0.35 14.34 -6.74
C THR A 128 1.02 14.77 -6.22
N GLY A 129 1.90 15.25 -7.09
CA GLY A 129 3.22 15.75 -6.71
C GLY A 129 3.13 16.88 -5.68
N LYS A 130 2.26 17.88 -5.92
CA LYS A 130 2.03 18.99 -4.97
C LYS A 130 1.62 18.46 -3.57
N LEU A 131 0.61 17.60 -3.49
CA LEU A 131 0.12 17.10 -2.20
C LEU A 131 1.14 16.21 -1.47
N ILE A 132 1.98 15.48 -2.20
CA ILE A 132 3.02 14.62 -1.60
C ILE A 132 4.19 15.46 -1.09
N GLU A 133 4.69 16.41 -1.88
CA GLU A 133 5.91 17.16 -1.58
C GLU A 133 5.63 18.42 -0.75
N ARG A 134 4.54 19.11 -1.06
CA ARG A 134 4.17 20.41 -0.48
C ARG A 134 2.66 20.51 -0.25
N PRO A 135 2.10 19.81 0.75
CA PRO A 135 0.65 19.71 0.96
C PRO A 135 -0.07 21.07 1.08
N ILE A 136 0.62 22.12 1.53
CA ILE A 136 0.07 23.48 1.63
C ILE A 136 -0.30 24.08 0.25
N GLU A 137 0.26 23.57 -0.83
CA GLU A 137 -0.04 24.00 -2.20
C GLU A 137 -1.29 23.30 -2.79
N GLY A 138 -1.93 22.41 -2.04
CA GLY A 138 -3.22 21.82 -2.37
C GLY A 138 -4.37 22.79 -2.13
N ASP A 139 -4.30 23.97 -2.71
CA ASP A 139 -5.23 25.07 -2.57
C ASP A 139 -6.43 24.99 -3.55
N LYS A 140 -7.31 25.99 -3.47
CA LYS A 140 -8.48 26.09 -4.37
C LYS A 140 -8.08 26.07 -5.85
N ALA A 141 -6.99 26.73 -6.23
CA ALA A 141 -6.55 26.78 -7.62
C ALA A 141 -6.07 25.41 -8.11
N ALA A 142 -5.37 24.66 -7.26
CA ALA A 142 -4.95 23.30 -7.58
C ALA A 142 -6.15 22.36 -7.76
N VAL A 143 -7.18 22.46 -6.93
CA VAL A 143 -8.44 21.69 -7.07
C VAL A 143 -9.19 22.11 -8.33
N GLN A 144 -9.26 23.42 -8.63
CA GLN A 144 -9.90 23.93 -9.85
C GLN A 144 -9.24 23.37 -11.11
N SER A 145 -7.92 23.30 -11.16
CA SER A 145 -7.17 22.70 -12.27
C SER A 145 -7.58 21.25 -12.58
N LEU A 146 -7.94 20.47 -11.56
CA LEU A 146 -8.47 19.12 -11.75
C LEU A 146 -9.88 19.13 -12.36
N ALA A 147 -10.75 20.00 -11.85
CA ALA A 147 -12.10 20.16 -12.40
C ALA A 147 -12.06 20.61 -13.87
N ASP A 148 -11.18 21.56 -14.20
CA ASP A 148 -10.97 22.05 -15.56
C ASP A 148 -10.42 20.97 -16.51
N SER A 149 -9.69 19.98 -15.96
CA SER A 149 -9.23 18.80 -16.70
C SER A 149 -10.28 17.68 -16.84
N GLY A 150 -11.51 17.93 -16.37
CA GLY A 150 -12.65 17.03 -16.53
C GLY A 150 -12.85 16.01 -15.40
N LEU A 151 -12.20 16.19 -14.23
CA LEU A 151 -12.49 15.36 -13.06
C LEU A 151 -13.77 15.83 -12.39
N SER A 152 -14.65 14.86 -12.08
CA SER A 152 -15.83 15.12 -11.25
C SER A 152 -15.44 15.31 -9.77
N THR A 153 -16.29 15.98 -9.00
CA THR A 153 -16.07 16.17 -7.56
C THR A 153 -15.84 14.83 -6.81
N PRO A 154 -16.63 13.76 -7.05
CA PRO A 154 -16.36 12.46 -6.45
C PRO A 154 -14.96 11.90 -6.81
N ALA A 155 -14.53 12.05 -8.06
CA ALA A 155 -13.20 11.61 -8.50
C ALA A 155 -12.09 12.39 -7.79
N ILE A 156 -12.24 13.70 -7.60
CA ILE A 156 -11.28 14.55 -6.88
C ILE A 156 -11.20 14.12 -5.40
N VAL A 157 -12.33 13.83 -4.77
CA VAL A 157 -12.35 13.32 -3.39
C VAL A 157 -11.66 11.96 -3.29
N ALA A 158 -11.98 11.01 -4.17
CA ALA A 158 -11.36 9.68 -4.19
C ALA A 158 -9.84 9.78 -4.41
N MET A 159 -9.39 10.66 -5.30
CA MET A 159 -7.97 10.90 -5.54
C MET A 159 -7.27 11.51 -4.31
N SER A 160 -7.90 12.47 -3.65
CA SER A 160 -7.34 13.09 -2.44
C SER A 160 -7.19 12.07 -1.31
N GLN A 161 -8.17 11.18 -1.15
CA GLN A 161 -8.10 10.06 -0.19
C GLN A 161 -6.97 9.08 -0.55
N LEU A 162 -6.83 8.75 -1.84
CA LEU A 162 -5.73 7.90 -2.32
C LEU A 162 -4.37 8.52 -2.00
N ILE A 163 -4.17 9.81 -2.29
CA ILE A 163 -2.89 10.50 -2.01
C ILE A 163 -2.58 10.51 -0.51
N ALA A 164 -3.60 10.73 0.34
CA ALA A 164 -3.44 10.66 1.80
C ALA A 164 -3.02 9.25 2.25
N PHE A 165 -3.66 8.20 1.72
CA PHE A 165 -3.29 6.81 1.97
C PHE A 165 -1.85 6.52 1.52
N LEU A 166 -1.45 6.96 0.33
CA LEU A 166 -0.09 6.78 -0.19
C LEU A 166 0.94 7.47 0.70
N SER A 167 0.64 8.67 1.19
CA SER A 167 1.49 9.38 2.14
C SER A 167 1.70 8.58 3.44
N TYR A 168 0.65 7.94 3.94
CA TYR A 168 0.73 7.03 5.08
C TYR A 168 1.58 5.80 4.75
N GLN A 169 1.27 5.11 3.65
CA GLN A 169 1.94 3.88 3.23
C GLN A 169 3.45 4.08 3.06
N ILE A 170 3.86 5.15 2.39
CA ILE A 170 5.26 5.50 2.14
C ILE A 170 6.01 5.68 3.47
N ARG A 171 5.42 6.40 4.42
CA ARG A 171 6.06 6.65 5.73
C ARG A 171 6.16 5.39 6.57
N VAL A 172 5.13 4.55 6.59
CA VAL A 172 5.17 3.27 7.32
C VAL A 172 6.21 2.35 6.70
N ALA A 173 6.24 2.21 5.37
CA ALA A 173 7.24 1.40 4.68
C ALA A 173 8.68 1.88 4.99
N ALA A 174 8.93 3.18 4.97
CA ALA A 174 10.24 3.75 5.30
C ALA A 174 10.65 3.46 6.75
N GLY A 175 9.73 3.63 7.70
CA GLY A 175 9.99 3.34 9.12
C GLY A 175 10.29 1.86 9.38
N LEU A 176 9.54 0.95 8.77
CA LEU A 176 9.76 -0.50 8.91
C LEU A 176 11.08 -0.93 8.29
N LYS A 177 11.46 -0.39 7.13
CA LYS A 177 12.77 -0.64 6.51
C LYS A 177 13.92 -0.18 7.41
N ALA A 178 13.80 1.02 7.98
CA ALA A 178 14.82 1.54 8.88
C ALA A 178 14.95 0.66 10.14
N LEU A 179 13.83 0.22 10.72
CA LEU A 179 13.84 -0.64 11.90
C LEU A 179 14.46 -2.01 11.60
N ALA A 180 14.06 -2.65 10.50
CA ALA A 180 14.63 -3.94 10.08
C ALA A 180 16.15 -3.86 9.80
N ALA A 181 16.64 -2.73 9.26
CA ALA A 181 18.07 -2.54 9.04
C ALA A 181 18.88 -2.47 10.34
N VAL A 182 18.30 -1.94 11.42
CA VAL A 182 18.95 -1.93 12.76
C VAL A 182 19.08 -3.34 13.32
N GLU A 183 18.08 -4.21 13.13
CA GLU A 183 18.11 -5.60 13.60
C GLU A 183 19.25 -6.42 12.96
N VAL A 184 19.53 -6.19 11.68
CA VAL A 184 20.60 -6.89 10.95
C VAL A 184 22.00 -6.46 11.43
N SER A 185 22.09 -5.28 12.04
CA SER A 185 23.36 -4.69 12.47
C SER A 185 23.68 -4.96 13.94
N ALA A 186 22.78 -5.58 14.69
CA ALA A 186 22.91 -5.89 16.12
C ALA A 186 23.27 -7.36 16.36
#